data_7681e47dacbaa6cc4546104e1b619296
#
_entry.id   7681e47dacbaa6cc4546104e1b619296
#
_cell.length_a   1.000
_cell.length_b   1.000
_cell.length_c   1.000
_cell.angle_alpha   90.00
_cell.angle_beta   90.00
_cell.angle_gamma   90.00
#
_symmetry.space_group_name_H-M   'P 1'
#
loop_
_entity.id
_entity.type
_entity.pdbx_description
1 polymer ?
#
loop_
_entity_poly.entity_id
_entity_poly.type
_entity_poly.pdbx_seq_one_letter_code
_entity_poly.pdbx_strand_id
1 'polypeptide(L)'
;AVETQSGEIIGGCNVESSSYSLTCCAERTTLFRAIAEGHTSFRALAVATENGGSPCGACRQVIWDLCKEIPVHICDKKGWVKTLTSSELLPDAFDDSDLEPFNKLNV
;
A
#
# COMPACT_ATOMS: atom_id res chain seq x y z
N ALA A 1 6.93 2.37 -5.25
CA ALA A 1 6.22 2.93 -6.41
C ALA A 1 4.94 2.14 -6.67
N VAL A 2 3.93 2.83 -7.17
CA VAL A 2 2.67 2.21 -7.56
C VAL A 2 2.39 2.52 -9.02
N GLU A 3 1.84 1.53 -9.73
CA GLU A 3 1.36 1.72 -11.10
C GLU A 3 -0.15 1.96 -11.05
N THR A 4 -0.58 3.09 -11.61
CA THR A 4 -2.00 3.44 -11.70
C THR A 4 -2.68 2.66 -12.82
N GLN A 5 -4.02 2.67 -12.84
CA GLN A 5 -4.79 2.01 -13.89
C GLN A 5 -4.49 2.59 -15.28
N SER A 6 -4.11 3.87 -15.35
CA SER A 6 -3.72 4.52 -16.61
C SER A 6 -2.26 4.26 -17.02
N GLY A 7 -1.50 3.56 -16.20
CA GLY A 7 -0.11 3.22 -16.50
C GLY A 7 0.93 4.20 -15.98
N GLU A 8 0.54 5.20 -15.22
CA GLU A 8 1.49 6.11 -14.58
C GLU A 8 2.20 5.43 -13.41
N ILE A 9 3.46 5.77 -13.21
CA ILE A 9 4.25 5.29 -12.08
C ILE A 9 4.42 6.43 -11.09
N ILE A 10 3.96 6.23 -9.86
CA ILE A 10 4.04 7.21 -8.79
C ILE A 10 4.92 6.65 -7.69
N GLY A 11 5.93 7.41 -7.31
CA GLY A 11 6.87 7.02 -6.26
C GLY A 11 6.60 7.70 -4.94
N GLY A 12 7.19 7.15 -3.89
CA GLY A 12 7.15 7.72 -2.55
C GLY A 12 8.33 7.22 -1.74
N CYS A 13 8.45 7.72 -0.53
CA CYS A 13 9.55 7.37 0.36
C CYS A 13 9.06 7.25 1.80
N ASN A 14 9.86 6.57 2.62
CA ASN A 14 9.63 6.49 4.07
C ASN A 14 9.81 7.88 4.68
N VAL A 15 8.89 8.29 5.55
CA VAL A 15 8.95 9.56 6.27
C VAL A 15 8.98 9.27 7.76
N GLU A 16 10.11 9.56 8.39
CA GLU A 16 10.31 9.32 9.82
C GLU A 16 9.71 10.44 10.66
N SER A 17 9.23 10.09 11.85
CA SER A 17 8.78 11.03 12.85
C SER A 17 9.51 10.75 14.17
N SER A 18 9.84 11.78 14.91
CA SER A 18 10.36 11.62 16.27
C SER A 18 9.31 11.03 17.21
N SER A 19 8.03 11.20 16.89
CA SER A 19 6.94 10.44 17.48
C SER A 19 6.73 9.19 16.62
N TYR A 20 7.31 8.08 17.01
CA TYR A 20 7.46 6.89 16.17
C TYR A 20 6.17 6.39 15.55
N SER A 21 5.06 6.48 16.28
CA SER A 21 3.76 6.05 15.74
C SER A 21 3.28 6.85 14.54
N LEU A 22 3.86 8.03 14.30
CA LEU A 22 3.51 8.88 13.16
C LEU A 22 4.42 8.65 11.94
N THR A 23 5.45 7.81 12.07
CA THR A 23 6.29 7.42 10.94
C THR A 23 5.42 6.77 9.88
N CYS A 24 5.62 7.15 8.62
CA CYS A 24 4.84 6.64 7.50
C CYS A 24 5.75 5.94 6.51
N CYS A 25 5.49 4.65 6.27
CA CYS A 25 6.29 3.86 5.34
C CYS A 25 6.11 4.32 3.91
N ALA A 26 7.09 4.03 3.06
CA ALA A 26 7.09 4.40 1.65
C ALA A 26 5.84 3.94 0.91
N GLU A 27 5.31 2.76 1.23
CA GLU A 27 4.11 2.22 0.60
C GLU A 27 2.92 3.16 0.84
N ARG A 28 2.75 3.63 2.07
CA ARG A 28 1.63 4.51 2.42
C ARG A 28 1.80 5.91 1.85
N THR A 29 3.01 6.49 1.91
CA THR A 29 3.24 7.81 1.31
C THR A 29 3.00 7.78 -0.19
N THR A 30 3.39 6.70 -0.86
CA THR A 30 3.16 6.50 -2.29
C THR A 30 1.67 6.43 -2.61
N LEU A 31 0.93 5.61 -1.88
CA LEU A 31 -0.51 5.43 -2.11
C LEU A 31 -1.28 6.70 -1.77
N PHE A 32 -0.94 7.37 -0.68
CA PHE A 32 -1.59 8.62 -0.31
C PHE A 32 -1.33 9.72 -1.34
N ARG A 33 -0.12 9.78 -1.88
CA ARG A 33 0.20 10.71 -2.97
C ARG A 33 -0.66 10.41 -4.20
N ALA A 34 -0.76 9.15 -4.58
CA ALA A 34 -1.56 8.74 -5.73
C ALA A 34 -3.04 9.11 -5.55
N ILE A 35 -3.60 8.86 -4.37
CA ILE A 35 -4.98 9.25 -4.04
C ILE A 35 -5.15 10.77 -4.12
N ALA A 36 -4.20 11.54 -3.57
CA ALA A 36 -4.24 13.00 -3.60
C ALA A 36 -4.16 13.54 -5.02
N GLU A 37 -3.52 12.83 -5.93
CA GLU A 37 -3.43 13.18 -7.35
C GLU A 37 -4.65 12.70 -8.15
N GLY A 38 -5.63 12.06 -7.52
CA GLY A 38 -6.90 11.69 -8.13
C GLY A 38 -6.99 10.26 -8.64
N HIS A 39 -6.00 9.42 -8.35
CA HIS A 39 -6.03 8.01 -8.77
C HIS A 39 -6.78 7.16 -7.74
N THR A 40 -7.66 6.29 -8.22
CA THR A 40 -8.48 5.42 -7.36
C THR A 40 -8.33 3.93 -7.67
N SER A 41 -7.64 3.59 -8.75
CA SER A 41 -7.45 2.20 -9.18
C SER A 41 -6.00 1.97 -9.55
N PHE A 42 -5.46 0.81 -9.16
CA PHE A 42 -4.05 0.51 -9.28
C PHE A 42 -3.84 -0.87 -9.88
N ARG A 43 -2.73 -1.03 -10.61
CA ARG A 43 -2.37 -2.29 -11.27
C ARG A 43 -1.38 -3.11 -10.47
N ALA A 44 -0.42 -2.45 -9.81
CA ALA A 44 0.66 -3.12 -9.09
C ALA A 44 1.36 -2.15 -8.14
N LEU A 45 1.98 -2.69 -7.11
CA LEU A 45 2.82 -1.94 -6.17
C LEU A 45 4.18 -2.61 -6.10
N ALA A 46 5.24 -1.82 -6.08
CA ALA A 46 6.61 -2.32 -5.86
C ALA A 46 7.19 -1.65 -4.62
N VAL A 47 7.77 -2.48 -3.75
CA VAL A 47 8.42 -2.06 -2.51
C VAL A 47 9.88 -2.48 -2.59
N ALA A 48 10.79 -1.53 -2.47
CA ALA A 48 12.21 -1.81 -2.50
C ALA A 48 12.86 -1.39 -1.18
N THR A 49 13.54 -2.32 -0.54
CA THR A 49 14.29 -2.08 0.68
C THR A 49 15.66 -2.72 0.55
N GLU A 50 16.58 -2.38 1.45
CA GLU A 50 17.94 -2.91 1.44
C GLU A 50 17.95 -4.45 1.46
N ASN A 51 17.11 -5.05 2.28
CA ASN A 51 17.10 -6.49 2.52
C ASN A 51 15.87 -7.23 1.99
N GLY A 52 15.02 -6.56 1.23
CA GLY A 52 13.83 -7.20 0.66
C GLY A 52 12.72 -7.49 1.67
N GLY A 53 12.58 -6.66 2.69
CA GLY A 53 11.54 -6.85 3.70
C GLY A 53 10.14 -6.69 3.13
N SER A 54 9.20 -7.47 3.65
CA SER A 54 7.78 -7.37 3.30
C SER A 54 7.15 -6.13 3.94
N PRO A 55 6.05 -5.61 3.38
CA PRO A 55 5.33 -4.49 3.99
C PRO A 55 4.90 -4.79 5.43
N CYS A 56 4.95 -3.77 6.29
CA CYS A 56 4.47 -3.91 7.67
C CYS A 56 2.95 -4.07 7.71
N GLY A 57 2.41 -4.45 8.88
CA GLY A 57 0.98 -4.69 9.03
C GLY A 57 0.11 -3.50 8.66
N ALA A 58 0.50 -2.29 9.07
CA ALA A 58 -0.24 -1.07 8.73
C ALA A 58 -0.28 -0.86 7.21
N CYS A 59 0.84 -1.07 6.52
CA CYS A 59 0.89 -0.95 5.07
C CYS A 59 0.03 -1.99 4.37
N ARG A 60 0.00 -3.22 4.88
CA ARG A 60 -0.84 -4.29 4.31
C ARG A 60 -2.32 -3.94 4.36
N GLN A 61 -2.77 -3.35 5.46
CA GLN A 61 -4.14 -2.90 5.60
C GLN A 61 -4.46 -1.79 4.61
N VAL A 62 -3.58 -0.79 4.50
CA VAL A 62 -3.78 0.34 3.57
C VAL A 62 -3.75 -0.14 2.11
N ILE A 63 -2.83 -1.04 1.77
CA ILE A 63 -2.78 -1.64 0.42
C ILE A 63 -4.12 -2.30 0.09
N TRP A 64 -4.64 -3.11 1.02
CA TRP A 64 -5.93 -3.77 0.82
C TRP A 64 -7.06 -2.76 0.65
N ASP A 65 -7.13 -1.75 1.53
CA ASP A 65 -8.20 -0.75 1.49
C ASP A 65 -8.20 0.04 0.18
N LEU A 66 -7.04 0.48 -0.28
CA LEU A 66 -6.93 1.39 -1.42
C LEU A 66 -6.79 0.69 -2.77
N CYS A 67 -6.18 -0.48 -2.79
CA CYS A 67 -5.84 -1.18 -4.04
C CYS A 67 -6.67 -2.43 -4.27
N LYS A 68 -7.27 -3.00 -3.22
CA LYS A 68 -7.90 -4.32 -3.25
C LYS A 68 -6.87 -5.35 -3.74
N GLU A 69 -7.24 -6.30 -4.55
CA GLU A 69 -6.35 -7.39 -4.97
C GLU A 69 -5.43 -6.94 -6.10
N ILE A 70 -4.16 -6.71 -5.79
CA ILE A 70 -3.13 -6.38 -6.76
C ILE A 70 -1.85 -7.15 -6.44
N PRO A 71 -0.97 -7.38 -7.43
CA PRO A 71 0.35 -7.90 -7.14
C PRO A 71 1.22 -6.86 -6.43
N VAL A 72 1.96 -7.32 -5.44
CA VAL A 72 2.93 -6.52 -4.68
C VAL A 72 4.31 -7.15 -4.92
N HIS A 73 5.16 -6.44 -5.60
CA HIS A 73 6.52 -6.87 -5.93
C HIS A 73 7.45 -6.43 -4.82
N ILE A 74 8.12 -7.37 -4.19
CA ILE A 74 9.07 -7.11 -3.11
C ILE A 74 10.47 -7.22 -3.69
N CYS A 75 11.25 -6.16 -3.53
CA CYS A 75 12.57 -6.02 -4.11
C CYS A 75 13.60 -5.71 -3.03
N ASP A 76 14.83 -6.15 -3.24
CA ASP A 76 15.98 -5.72 -2.46
C ASP A 76 16.89 -4.83 -3.31
N LYS A 77 18.07 -4.51 -2.82
CA LYS A 77 19.03 -3.67 -3.55
C LYS A 77 19.52 -4.28 -4.87
N LYS A 78 19.32 -5.58 -5.06
CA LYS A 78 19.72 -6.30 -6.30
C LYS A 78 18.58 -6.44 -7.29
N GLY A 79 17.35 -6.15 -6.89
CA GLY A 79 16.18 -6.25 -7.74
C GLY A 79 15.05 -7.07 -7.14
N TRP A 80 14.23 -7.64 -7.99
CA TRP A 80 13.05 -8.39 -7.56
C TRP A 80 13.44 -9.64 -6.74
N VAL A 81 12.72 -9.84 -5.64
CA VAL A 81 12.86 -11.01 -4.76
C VAL A 81 11.67 -11.94 -4.91
N LYS A 82 10.46 -11.41 -4.72
CA LYS A 82 9.23 -12.20 -4.77
C LYS A 82 8.03 -11.30 -5.02
N THR A 83 6.92 -11.89 -5.42
CA THR A 83 5.65 -11.20 -5.59
C THR A 83 4.57 -11.94 -4.79
N LEU A 84 3.81 -11.19 -4.01
CA LEU A 84 2.60 -11.69 -3.35
C LEU A 84 1.44 -10.77 -3.71
N THR A 85 0.22 -11.31 -3.69
CA THR A 85 -0.98 -10.48 -3.84
C THR A 85 -1.34 -9.82 -2.51
N SER A 86 -2.16 -8.79 -2.58
CA SER A 86 -2.66 -8.10 -1.37
C SER A 86 -3.30 -9.07 -0.39
N SER A 87 -4.10 -10.03 -0.87
CA SER A 87 -4.78 -11.01 -0.02
C SER A 87 -3.82 -12.03 0.59
N GLU A 88 -2.74 -12.36 -0.10
CA GLU A 88 -1.69 -13.22 0.48
C GLU A 88 -0.95 -12.50 1.61
N LEU A 89 -0.78 -11.18 1.49
CA LEU A 89 -0.13 -10.37 2.52
C LEU A 89 -1.02 -10.12 3.73
N LEU A 90 -2.35 -10.12 3.55
CA LEU A 90 -3.32 -9.85 4.62
C LEU A 90 -4.51 -10.79 4.47
N PRO A 91 -4.37 -12.08 4.84
CA PRO A 91 -5.46 -13.04 4.77
C PRO A 91 -6.63 -12.64 5.67
N ASP A 92 -7.86 -12.88 5.21
CA ASP A 92 -9.07 -12.60 5.97
C ASP A 92 -9.08 -11.15 6.50
N ALA A 93 -8.82 -10.22 5.59
CA ALA A 93 -8.63 -8.81 5.94
C ALA A 93 -9.92 -8.14 6.39
N PHE A 94 -9.83 -7.32 7.44
CA PHE A 94 -10.86 -6.34 7.75
C PHE A 94 -10.92 -5.34 6.59
N ASP A 95 -12.12 -5.02 6.09
CA ASP A 95 -12.25 -4.01 5.05
C ASP A 95 -13.55 -3.19 5.23
N ASP A 96 -13.80 -2.28 4.29
CA ASP A 96 -14.93 -1.36 4.39
C ASP A 96 -16.29 -2.06 4.35
N SER A 97 -16.37 -3.29 3.85
CA SER A 97 -17.61 -4.07 3.88
C SER A 97 -17.99 -4.52 5.29
N ASP A 98 -17.04 -4.54 6.22
CA ASP A 98 -17.25 -4.90 7.62
C ASP A 98 -17.81 -3.73 8.44
N LEU A 99 -17.82 -2.53 7.88
CA LEU A 99 -18.33 -1.34 8.58
C LEU A 99 -19.85 -1.33 8.57
N GLU A 100 -20.45 -0.91 9.71
CA GLU A 100 -21.87 -0.74 9.78
C GLU A 100 -22.34 0.38 8.82
N PRO A 101 -23.49 0.21 8.13
CA PRO A 101 -23.93 1.21 7.15
C PRO A 101 -24.06 2.62 7.72
N PHE A 102 -24.51 2.76 8.97
CA PHE A 102 -24.65 4.09 9.57
C PHE A 102 -23.28 4.75 9.82
N ASN A 103 -22.24 3.97 10.07
CA ASN A 103 -20.89 4.50 10.22
C ASN A 103 -20.39 5.12 8.93
N LYS A 104 -20.73 4.50 7.80
CA LYS A 104 -20.38 5.04 6.48
C LYS A 104 -21.12 6.33 6.18
N LEU A 105 -22.34 6.49 6.70
CA LEU A 105 -23.15 7.68 6.48
C LEU A 105 -22.70 8.86 7.35
N ASN A 106 -21.96 8.61 8.41
CA ASN A 106 -21.54 9.64 9.37
C ASN A 106 -20.14 10.19 9.09
N VAL A 107 -19.47 9.73 8.06
CA VAL A 107 -18.13 10.20 7.69
C VAL A 107 -18.15 11.31 6.65
#